data_e7fe35137f6271b75bf00ddfe5597c51
#
_entry.id   e7fe35137f6271b75bf00ddfe5597c51
#
_cell.length_a   1.000
_cell.length_b   1.000
_cell.length_c   1.000
_cell.angle_alpha   90.00
_cell.angle_beta   90.00
_cell.angle_gamma   90.00
#
_symmetry.space_group_name_H-M   'P 1'
#
loop_
_entity.id
_entity.type
_entity.pdbx_description
1 polymer ?
#
loop_
_entity_poly.entity_id
_entity_poly.type
_entity_poly.pdbx_seq_one_letter_code
_entity_poly.pdbx_strand_id
1 'polypeptide(L)'
;MRIAALTVLVASLIAVASAPAAEARVAVSFREDVFAALRASSATETGASGRLVVVPAKSTRSGRGPLRRYYVEVEAGIRIDRRWFARRVHQILADRRSWGGTGRVSFQRVGLNRTAHFRVALVTPSTTDRLCYPYITGGIYSCANGGRAVLNLMRWRRGADAYRRNLRGYRIYLVNHEVGHLLGHPHRYCPRAGARAPVMMQQTKGVGSCRANPWPLGYERG
;
A
#
# COMPACT_ATOMS: atom_id res chain seq x y z
N MET A 1 23.29 58.36 55.34
CA MET A 1 22.46 58.49 54.16
C MET A 1 22.43 57.12 53.47
N ARG A 2 21.30 56.44 53.48
CA ARG A 2 21.12 55.13 52.86
C ARG A 2 20.27 55.37 51.63
N ILE A 3 20.83 55.02 50.43
CA ILE A 3 20.10 55.09 49.16
C ILE A 3 19.54 53.70 48.88
N ALA A 4 18.23 53.58 48.84
CA ALA A 4 17.55 52.32 48.45
C ALA A 4 17.47 52.24 46.97
N ALA A 5 17.98 51.14 46.40
CA ALA A 5 17.82 50.82 45.00
C ALA A 5 16.49 50.10 44.78
N LEU A 6 15.65 50.64 43.89
CA LEU A 6 14.35 50.08 43.48
C LEU A 6 14.58 49.17 42.26
N THR A 7 14.43 47.87 42.44
CA THR A 7 14.54 46.89 41.36
C THR A 7 13.17 46.74 40.71
N VAL A 8 13.03 47.16 39.46
CA VAL A 8 11.81 46.98 38.65
C VAL A 8 11.90 45.61 37.96
N LEU A 9 11.02 44.70 38.35
CA LEU A 9 10.84 43.39 37.67
C LEU A 9 9.93 43.59 36.47
N VAL A 10 10.48 43.46 35.25
CA VAL A 10 9.69 43.43 34.02
C VAL A 10 9.28 41.99 33.76
N ALA A 11 8.01 41.67 34.00
CA ALA A 11 7.43 40.39 33.63
C ALA A 11 7.05 40.38 32.14
N SER A 12 7.81 39.69 31.32
CA SER A 12 7.46 39.48 29.89
C SER A 12 6.37 38.41 29.80
N LEU A 13 5.15 38.80 29.52
CA LEU A 13 4.05 37.91 29.15
C LEU A 13 4.30 37.42 27.71
N ILE A 14 4.69 36.16 27.56
CA ILE A 14 4.68 35.48 26.27
C ILE A 14 3.24 35.07 26.00
N ALA A 15 2.56 35.78 25.10
CA ALA A 15 1.26 35.38 24.58
C ALA A 15 1.45 34.21 23.63
N VAL A 16 1.11 32.99 24.08
CA VAL A 16 0.98 31.82 23.20
C VAL A 16 -0.29 32.03 22.39
N ALA A 17 -0.14 32.41 21.13
CA ALA A 17 -1.26 32.48 20.20
C ALA A 17 -1.76 31.03 19.91
N SER A 18 -2.86 30.66 20.56
CA SER A 18 -3.61 29.45 20.22
C SER A 18 -4.29 29.68 18.88
N ALA A 19 -3.94 28.86 17.87
CA ALA A 19 -4.64 28.82 16.59
C ALA A 19 -6.15 28.57 16.84
N PRO A 20 -7.04 29.23 16.10
CA PRO A 20 -8.47 29.13 16.37
C PRO A 20 -8.96 27.70 16.11
N ALA A 21 -9.64 27.11 17.09
CA ALA A 21 -10.22 25.76 17.06
C ALA A 21 -11.17 25.52 15.87
N ALA A 22 -11.56 26.55 15.15
CA ALA A 22 -12.38 26.49 13.94
C ALA A 22 -11.64 25.89 12.74
N GLU A 23 -10.37 26.24 12.51
CA GLU A 23 -9.59 25.68 11.39
C GLU A 23 -9.27 24.20 11.57
N ALA A 24 -9.01 23.77 12.80
CA ALA A 24 -8.81 22.35 13.11
C ALA A 24 -10.09 21.52 12.87
N ARG A 25 -11.26 22.06 13.23
CA ARG A 25 -12.57 21.41 13.00
C ARG A 25 -12.92 21.29 11.51
N VAL A 26 -12.63 22.31 10.71
CA VAL A 26 -12.86 22.28 9.26
C VAL A 26 -11.94 21.25 8.58
N ALA A 27 -10.67 21.17 8.95
CA ALA A 27 -9.72 20.21 8.38
C ALA A 27 -10.07 18.76 8.76
N VAL A 28 -10.57 18.51 9.98
CA VAL A 28 -11.03 17.17 10.43
C VAL A 28 -12.31 16.78 9.70
N SER A 29 -13.28 17.68 9.59
CA SER A 29 -14.54 17.44 8.86
C SER A 29 -14.29 17.14 7.39
N PHE A 30 -13.45 17.91 6.71
CA PHE A 30 -13.11 17.67 5.30
C PHE A 30 -12.44 16.32 5.08
N ARG A 31 -11.59 15.86 6.00
CA ARG A 31 -10.99 14.51 5.95
C ARG A 31 -12.03 13.41 6.15
N GLU A 32 -12.92 13.56 7.10
CA GLU A 32 -13.98 12.59 7.38
C GLU A 32 -14.97 12.49 6.23
N ASP A 33 -15.36 13.60 5.62
CA ASP A 33 -16.24 13.63 4.46
C ASP A 33 -15.61 12.98 3.24
N VAL A 34 -14.32 13.21 2.98
CA VAL A 34 -13.57 12.55 1.91
C VAL A 34 -13.45 11.04 2.19
N PHE A 35 -13.20 10.63 3.42
CA PHE A 35 -13.16 9.23 3.78
C PHE A 35 -14.54 8.56 3.73
N ALA A 36 -15.60 9.26 4.13
CA ALA A 36 -16.98 8.79 4.01
C ALA A 36 -17.39 8.63 2.53
N ALA A 37 -17.08 9.61 1.67
CA ALA A 37 -17.31 9.54 0.24
C ALA A 37 -16.49 8.43 -0.44
N LEU A 38 -15.25 8.20 -0.02
CA LEU A 38 -14.42 7.09 -0.49
C LEU A 38 -14.98 5.73 -0.04
N ARG A 39 -15.51 5.64 1.18
CA ARG A 39 -16.20 4.43 1.69
C ARG A 39 -17.51 4.19 0.96
N ALA A 40 -18.36 5.21 0.80
CA ALA A 40 -19.64 5.12 0.10
C ALA A 40 -19.44 4.69 -1.36
N SER A 41 -18.43 5.21 -2.05
CA SER A 41 -18.13 4.82 -3.43
C SER A 41 -17.52 3.41 -3.54
N SER A 42 -17.06 2.82 -2.45
CA SER A 42 -16.58 1.44 -2.38
C SER A 42 -17.66 0.45 -1.94
N ALA A 43 -18.71 0.94 -1.29
CA ALA A 43 -19.87 0.12 -0.88
C ALA A 43 -20.76 -0.30 -2.07
N THR A 44 -20.56 0.23 -3.27
CA THR A 44 -21.38 -0.03 -4.47
C THR A 44 -20.90 -1.21 -5.32
N GLU A 45 -20.03 -2.08 -4.84
CA GLU A 45 -19.85 -3.41 -5.45
C GLU A 45 -21.03 -4.31 -5.02
N THR A 46 -22.20 -4.05 -5.59
CA THR A 46 -23.38 -4.92 -5.44
C THR A 46 -22.98 -6.34 -5.88
N GLY A 47 -22.92 -7.27 -4.94
CA GLY A 47 -22.58 -8.67 -5.19
C GLY A 47 -21.23 -9.15 -4.60
N ALA A 48 -20.41 -8.27 -4.03
CA ALA A 48 -19.20 -8.69 -3.30
C ALA A 48 -19.58 -9.52 -2.07
N SER A 49 -19.02 -10.72 -1.95
CA SER A 49 -19.45 -11.72 -0.95
C SER A 49 -18.43 -11.97 0.17
N GLY A 50 -17.28 -11.34 0.14
CA GLY A 50 -16.17 -11.65 1.04
C GLY A 50 -15.49 -13.00 0.77
N ARG A 51 -16.05 -13.84 -0.12
CA ARG A 51 -15.51 -15.15 -0.49
C ARG A 51 -14.43 -15.00 -1.57
N LEU A 52 -13.27 -15.61 -1.36
CA LEU A 52 -12.17 -15.58 -2.32
C LEU A 52 -12.28 -16.76 -3.29
N VAL A 53 -12.03 -16.48 -4.57
CA VAL A 53 -12.00 -17.48 -5.64
C VAL A 53 -10.61 -17.46 -6.28
N VAL A 54 -9.93 -18.59 -6.27
CA VAL A 54 -8.66 -18.74 -6.98
C VAL A 54 -8.90 -18.67 -8.47
N VAL A 55 -8.14 -17.83 -9.15
CA VAL A 55 -8.20 -17.72 -10.62
C VAL A 55 -7.40 -18.86 -11.23
N PRO A 56 -8.06 -19.85 -11.89
CA PRO A 56 -7.36 -20.99 -12.45
C PRO A 56 -6.34 -20.52 -13.50
N ALA A 57 -5.18 -21.06 -13.46
CA ALA A 57 -4.13 -21.13 -14.49
C ALA A 57 -2.78 -21.44 -13.85
N LYS A 58 -1.84 -21.80 -14.69
CA LYS A 58 -0.43 -21.99 -14.34
C LYS A 58 0.44 -21.09 -15.21
N SER A 59 1.62 -20.75 -14.73
CA SER A 59 2.64 -20.05 -15.51
C SER A 59 3.91 -20.88 -15.56
N THR A 60 4.79 -20.53 -16.48
CA THR A 60 6.20 -20.93 -16.39
C THR A 60 6.84 -20.26 -15.17
N ARG A 61 7.92 -20.83 -14.68
CA ARG A 61 8.75 -20.23 -13.65
C ARG A 61 9.43 -18.99 -14.22
N SER A 62 9.42 -17.89 -13.48
CA SER A 62 10.12 -16.64 -13.78
C SER A 62 11.20 -16.36 -12.74
N GLY A 63 12.39 -15.95 -13.21
CA GLY A 63 13.54 -15.72 -12.36
C GLY A 63 14.32 -17.01 -12.04
N ARG A 64 15.41 -16.84 -11.27
CA ARG A 64 16.29 -17.90 -10.77
C ARG A 64 16.19 -17.92 -9.23
N GLY A 65 16.89 -18.81 -8.56
CA GLY A 65 16.87 -18.90 -7.10
C GLY A 65 15.66 -19.65 -6.52
N PRO A 66 15.48 -19.69 -5.19
CA PRO A 66 14.42 -20.44 -4.53
C PRO A 66 13.03 -20.14 -5.11
N LEU A 67 12.27 -21.19 -5.39
CA LEU A 67 10.96 -21.06 -6.02
C LEU A 67 9.89 -20.70 -5.00
N ARG A 68 9.14 -19.63 -5.27
CA ARG A 68 7.94 -19.20 -4.55
C ARG A 68 6.71 -19.38 -5.45
N ARG A 69 5.92 -20.40 -5.17
CA ARG A 69 4.62 -20.62 -5.84
C ARG A 69 3.56 -19.75 -5.24
N TYR A 70 2.63 -19.24 -6.05
CA TYR A 70 1.55 -18.40 -5.55
C TYR A 70 0.23 -18.61 -6.28
N TYR A 71 -0.87 -18.40 -5.57
CA TYR A 71 -2.20 -18.25 -6.13
C TYR A 71 -2.48 -16.77 -6.41
N VAL A 72 -3.38 -16.55 -7.38
CA VAL A 72 -4.08 -15.27 -7.51
C VAL A 72 -5.54 -15.50 -7.17
N GLU A 73 -6.04 -14.75 -6.22
CA GLU A 73 -7.40 -14.81 -5.72
C GLU A 73 -8.14 -13.50 -6.06
N VAL A 74 -9.43 -13.60 -6.28
CA VAL A 74 -10.30 -12.44 -6.48
C VAL A 74 -11.57 -12.66 -5.68
N GLU A 75 -12.04 -11.65 -4.98
CA GLU A 75 -13.31 -11.71 -4.26
C GLU A 75 -14.47 -11.95 -5.24
N ALA A 76 -15.34 -12.89 -4.90
CA ALA A 76 -16.51 -13.20 -5.71
C ALA A 76 -17.49 -12.02 -5.71
N GLY A 77 -18.08 -11.75 -6.87
CA GLY A 77 -19.06 -10.67 -7.05
C GLY A 77 -18.47 -9.32 -7.47
N ILE A 78 -17.15 -9.10 -7.33
CA ILE A 78 -16.57 -7.84 -7.84
C ILE A 78 -16.48 -7.83 -9.37
N ARG A 79 -16.75 -6.65 -9.96
CA ARG A 79 -16.70 -6.45 -11.42
C ARG A 79 -15.28 -6.19 -11.89
N ILE A 80 -14.57 -7.27 -12.23
CA ILE A 80 -13.24 -7.23 -12.83
C ILE A 80 -13.02 -8.46 -13.71
N ASP A 81 -12.27 -8.32 -14.80
CA ASP A 81 -11.71 -9.48 -15.49
C ASP A 81 -10.62 -10.13 -14.61
N ARG A 82 -11.01 -11.21 -13.94
CA ARG A 82 -10.14 -11.97 -13.03
C ARG A 82 -8.92 -12.55 -13.74
N ARG A 83 -9.08 -12.97 -15.01
CA ARG A 83 -7.97 -13.52 -15.81
C ARG A 83 -6.98 -12.42 -16.17
N TRP A 84 -7.46 -11.26 -16.56
CA TRP A 84 -6.62 -10.09 -16.83
C TRP A 84 -5.85 -9.67 -15.57
N PHE A 85 -6.55 -9.55 -14.43
CA PHE A 85 -5.90 -9.21 -13.15
C PHE A 85 -4.77 -10.21 -12.84
N ALA A 86 -5.05 -11.51 -12.94
CA ALA A 86 -4.08 -12.55 -12.63
C ALA A 86 -2.89 -12.56 -13.61
N ARG A 87 -3.14 -12.31 -14.91
CA ARG A 87 -2.05 -12.10 -15.89
C ARG A 87 -1.21 -10.89 -15.52
N ARG A 88 -1.86 -9.81 -15.08
CA ARG A 88 -1.15 -8.59 -14.69
C ARG A 88 -0.25 -8.78 -13.48
N VAL A 89 -0.73 -9.45 -12.44
CA VAL A 89 0.10 -9.84 -11.28
C VAL A 89 1.30 -10.66 -11.73
N HIS A 90 1.07 -11.66 -12.59
CA HIS A 90 2.17 -12.49 -13.09
C HIS A 90 3.21 -11.69 -13.88
N GLN A 91 2.77 -10.81 -14.77
CA GLN A 91 3.68 -9.94 -15.55
C GLN A 91 4.53 -9.05 -14.65
N ILE A 92 3.96 -8.54 -13.56
CA ILE A 92 4.69 -7.72 -12.60
C ILE A 92 5.76 -8.54 -11.88
N LEU A 93 5.41 -9.70 -11.35
CA LEU A 93 6.36 -10.54 -10.60
C LEU A 93 7.42 -11.20 -11.51
N ALA A 94 7.10 -11.42 -12.77
CA ALA A 94 8.03 -11.97 -13.78
C ALA A 94 8.97 -10.91 -14.38
N ASP A 95 8.72 -9.63 -14.19
CA ASP A 95 9.56 -8.54 -14.73
C ASP A 95 10.93 -8.55 -14.04
N ARG A 96 12.01 -8.40 -14.85
CA ARG A 96 13.39 -8.35 -14.34
C ARG A 96 13.66 -7.23 -13.33
N ARG A 97 12.82 -6.22 -13.28
CA ARG A 97 12.90 -5.13 -12.30
C ARG A 97 12.25 -5.48 -10.97
N SER A 98 11.40 -6.52 -10.93
CA SER A 98 10.78 -7.03 -9.72
C SER A 98 11.77 -7.82 -8.85
N TRP A 99 11.30 -8.42 -7.80
CA TRP A 99 12.08 -9.16 -6.80
C TRP A 99 12.89 -10.32 -7.38
N GLY A 100 12.38 -10.99 -8.43
CA GLY A 100 13.05 -12.11 -9.10
C GLY A 100 14.25 -11.74 -9.97
N GLY A 101 14.47 -10.44 -10.23
CA GLY A 101 15.46 -9.98 -11.21
C GLY A 101 16.93 -10.17 -10.81
N THR A 102 17.23 -10.38 -9.53
CA THR A 102 18.60 -10.62 -9.02
C THR A 102 18.95 -12.10 -8.87
N GLY A 103 18.00 -13.00 -9.11
CA GLY A 103 18.23 -14.44 -8.94
C GLY A 103 18.08 -14.95 -7.50
N ARG A 104 17.72 -14.11 -6.53
CA ARG A 104 17.50 -14.50 -5.12
C ARG A 104 16.15 -15.16 -4.86
N VAL A 105 15.20 -14.99 -5.75
CA VAL A 105 13.89 -15.61 -5.70
C VAL A 105 13.36 -15.84 -7.11
N SER A 106 12.53 -16.85 -7.29
CA SER A 106 11.79 -17.07 -8.53
C SER A 106 10.32 -17.32 -8.23
N PHE A 107 9.46 -16.99 -9.18
CA PHE A 107 8.02 -17.05 -8.99
C PHE A 107 7.36 -18.01 -10.00
N GLN A 108 6.33 -18.69 -9.55
CA GLN A 108 5.46 -19.49 -10.42
C GLN A 108 4.03 -19.36 -9.93
N ARG A 109 3.14 -18.89 -10.78
CA ARG A 109 1.72 -18.95 -10.53
C ARG A 109 1.22 -20.38 -10.70
N VAL A 110 0.46 -20.89 -9.74
CA VAL A 110 -0.08 -22.25 -9.76
C VAL A 110 -1.60 -22.26 -9.60
N GLY A 111 -2.22 -23.36 -9.99
CA GLY A 111 -3.63 -23.66 -9.71
C GLY A 111 -3.79 -24.46 -8.42
N LEU A 112 -5.05 -24.73 -8.05
CA LEU A 112 -5.42 -25.40 -6.79
C LEU A 112 -4.83 -26.81 -6.60
N ASN A 113 -4.37 -27.44 -7.68
CA ASN A 113 -3.74 -28.75 -7.63
C ASN A 113 -2.27 -28.74 -7.14
N ARG A 114 -1.75 -27.58 -6.72
CA ARG A 114 -0.39 -27.45 -6.20
C ARG A 114 -0.38 -26.51 -4.99
N THR A 115 0.46 -26.81 -4.03
CA THR A 115 0.67 -25.96 -2.85
C THR A 115 1.32 -24.62 -3.23
N ALA A 116 0.75 -23.52 -2.76
CA ALA A 116 1.31 -22.19 -2.89
C ALA A 116 1.99 -21.76 -1.57
N HIS A 117 3.07 -20.99 -1.68
CA HIS A 117 3.76 -20.40 -0.55
C HIS A 117 3.09 -19.11 -0.08
N PHE A 118 2.41 -18.43 -1.00
CA PHE A 118 1.67 -17.20 -0.70
C PHE A 118 0.51 -16.99 -1.67
N ARG A 119 -0.29 -15.97 -1.41
CA ARG A 119 -1.44 -15.59 -2.21
C ARG A 119 -1.41 -14.11 -2.54
N VAL A 120 -1.94 -13.72 -3.70
CA VAL A 120 -2.19 -12.33 -4.07
C VAL A 120 -3.69 -12.20 -4.30
N ALA A 121 -4.37 -11.48 -3.42
CA ALA A 121 -5.82 -11.33 -3.43
C ALA A 121 -6.23 -9.91 -3.82
N LEU A 122 -7.24 -9.76 -4.68
CA LEU A 122 -7.91 -8.50 -4.95
C LEU A 122 -9.28 -8.53 -4.31
N VAL A 123 -9.53 -7.60 -3.40
CA VAL A 123 -10.71 -7.60 -2.55
C VAL A 123 -11.28 -6.19 -2.35
N THR A 124 -12.55 -6.12 -1.97
CA THR A 124 -13.20 -4.86 -1.59
C THR A 124 -12.58 -4.24 -0.34
N PRO A 125 -12.80 -2.94 -0.10
CA PRO A 125 -12.34 -2.27 1.12
C PRO A 125 -12.74 -2.98 2.42
N SER A 126 -13.99 -3.40 2.55
CA SER A 126 -14.47 -4.11 3.75
C SER A 126 -13.82 -5.47 3.95
N THR A 127 -13.62 -6.22 2.87
CA THR A 127 -12.89 -7.49 2.91
C THR A 127 -11.39 -7.25 3.17
N THR A 128 -10.83 -6.12 2.72
CA THR A 128 -9.46 -5.72 3.08
C THR A 128 -9.31 -5.55 4.58
N ASP A 129 -10.19 -4.78 5.24
CA ASP A 129 -10.15 -4.59 6.69
C ASP A 129 -10.19 -5.92 7.45
N ARG A 130 -11.09 -6.81 7.04
CA ARG A 130 -11.22 -8.13 7.66
C ARG A 130 -9.97 -9.01 7.49
N LEU A 131 -9.39 -9.07 6.28
CA LEU A 131 -8.24 -9.92 6.00
C LEU A 131 -6.92 -9.34 6.53
N CYS A 132 -6.86 -8.04 6.72
CA CYS A 132 -5.68 -7.36 7.24
C CYS A 132 -5.66 -7.31 8.78
N TYR A 133 -6.74 -7.63 9.48
CA TYR A 133 -6.76 -7.62 10.96
C TYR A 133 -5.56 -8.41 11.51
N PRO A 134 -4.82 -7.89 12.51
CA PRO A 134 -5.11 -6.72 13.36
C PRO A 134 -4.64 -5.36 12.80
N TYR A 135 -4.10 -5.29 11.58
CA TYR A 135 -3.69 -4.01 10.98
C TYR A 135 -4.92 -3.18 10.60
N ILE A 136 -4.95 -1.92 11.05
CA ILE A 136 -6.04 -0.98 10.75
C ILE A 136 -5.79 -0.41 9.35
N THR A 137 -6.58 -0.83 8.36
CA THR A 137 -6.48 -0.34 6.98
C THR A 137 -7.54 0.72 6.65
N GLY A 138 -8.62 0.79 7.44
CA GLY A 138 -9.74 1.73 7.28
C GLY A 138 -10.43 1.63 5.91
N GLY A 139 -10.37 0.47 5.25
CA GLY A 139 -10.87 0.29 3.90
C GLY A 139 -10.07 1.04 2.83
N ILE A 140 -8.90 1.58 3.17
CA ILE A 140 -8.13 2.47 2.30
C ILE A 140 -6.82 1.83 1.83
N TYR A 141 -6.12 1.14 2.73
CA TYR A 141 -4.79 0.60 2.45
C TYR A 141 -4.85 -0.89 2.14
N SER A 142 -3.86 -1.36 1.37
CA SER A 142 -3.55 -2.78 1.20
C SER A 142 -2.67 -3.26 2.35
N CYS A 143 -2.48 -4.56 2.48
CA CYS A 143 -1.57 -5.15 3.47
C CYS A 143 -1.02 -6.50 3.03
N ALA A 144 0.02 -6.95 3.72
CA ALA A 144 0.44 -8.35 3.70
C ALA A 144 0.14 -8.99 5.06
N ASN A 145 -0.73 -10.00 5.08
CA ASN A 145 -1.14 -10.70 6.30
C ASN A 145 -1.47 -12.18 6.02
N GLY A 146 -1.17 -13.06 6.96
CA GLY A 146 -1.50 -14.48 6.86
C GLY A 146 -1.02 -15.18 5.58
N GLY A 147 0.16 -14.83 5.07
CA GLY A 147 0.70 -15.36 3.81
C GLY A 147 -0.04 -14.85 2.57
N ARG A 148 -0.72 -13.71 2.65
CA ARG A 148 -1.49 -13.10 1.56
C ARG A 148 -1.12 -11.64 1.38
N ALA A 149 -0.81 -11.24 0.14
CA ALA A 149 -0.79 -9.86 -0.31
C ALA A 149 -2.23 -9.45 -0.62
N VAL A 150 -2.85 -8.68 0.27
CA VAL A 150 -4.25 -8.23 0.17
C VAL A 150 -4.28 -6.89 -0.53
N LEU A 151 -4.68 -6.87 -1.80
CA LEU A 151 -4.75 -5.67 -2.62
C LEU A 151 -6.17 -5.09 -2.55
N ASN A 152 -6.26 -3.85 -2.10
CA ASN A 152 -7.51 -3.12 -2.00
C ASN A 152 -8.03 -2.73 -3.40
N LEU A 153 -9.26 -3.11 -3.75
CA LEU A 153 -9.88 -2.87 -5.06
C LEU A 153 -10.01 -1.38 -5.37
N MET A 154 -10.34 -0.56 -4.38
CA MET A 154 -10.44 0.89 -4.58
C MET A 154 -9.07 1.44 -5.00
N ARG A 155 -7.99 1.04 -4.33
CA ARG A 155 -6.62 1.43 -4.70
C ARG A 155 -6.20 0.87 -6.05
N TRP A 156 -6.54 -0.37 -6.35
CA TRP A 156 -6.29 -0.95 -7.66
C TRP A 156 -6.93 -0.16 -8.80
N ARG A 157 -8.14 0.37 -8.57
CA ARG A 157 -8.89 1.17 -9.55
C ARG A 157 -8.45 2.62 -9.64
N ARG A 158 -8.13 3.25 -8.51
CA ARG A 158 -7.91 4.71 -8.42
C ARG A 158 -6.45 5.12 -8.25
N GLY A 159 -5.59 4.22 -7.75
CA GLY A 159 -4.20 4.56 -7.46
C GLY A 159 -4.04 5.33 -6.14
N ALA A 160 -3.01 6.18 -6.10
CA ALA A 160 -2.72 7.12 -5.02
C ALA A 160 -2.09 8.39 -5.59
N ASP A 161 -2.16 9.50 -4.85
CA ASP A 161 -1.76 10.83 -5.29
C ASP A 161 -0.29 10.90 -5.70
N ALA A 162 0.59 10.16 -5.02
CA ALA A 162 2.01 10.05 -5.38
C ALA A 162 2.25 9.57 -6.83
N TYR A 163 1.30 8.85 -7.39
CA TYR A 163 1.36 8.36 -8.78
C TYR A 163 0.54 9.18 -9.76
N ARG A 164 -0.25 10.16 -9.29
CA ARG A 164 -1.08 11.05 -10.12
C ARG A 164 -1.84 10.27 -11.20
N ARG A 165 -1.54 10.52 -12.50
CA ARG A 165 -2.19 9.82 -13.63
C ARG A 165 -1.54 8.48 -14.00
N ASN A 166 -0.47 8.06 -13.32
CA ASN A 166 0.23 6.81 -13.60
C ASN A 166 -0.36 5.61 -12.82
N LEU A 167 -1.61 5.27 -13.09
CA LEU A 167 -2.29 4.12 -12.48
C LEU A 167 -1.56 2.80 -12.76
N ARG A 168 -0.93 2.66 -13.93
CA ARG A 168 -0.13 1.48 -14.28
C ARG A 168 1.07 1.34 -13.34
N GLY A 169 1.79 2.43 -13.10
CA GLY A 169 2.92 2.46 -12.15
C GLY A 169 2.47 2.14 -10.72
N TYR A 170 1.34 2.71 -10.28
CA TYR A 170 0.79 2.42 -8.97
C TYR A 170 0.47 0.92 -8.77
N ARG A 171 -0.18 0.28 -9.74
CA ARG A 171 -0.49 -1.17 -9.67
C ARG A 171 0.76 -2.03 -9.60
N ILE A 172 1.82 -1.64 -10.28
CA ILE A 172 3.13 -2.30 -10.19
C ILE A 172 3.71 -2.15 -8.78
N TYR A 173 3.70 -0.91 -8.26
CA TYR A 173 4.10 -0.61 -6.89
C TYR A 173 3.34 -1.48 -5.88
N LEU A 174 2.00 -1.47 -5.96
CA LEU A 174 1.13 -2.15 -5.00
C LEU A 174 1.44 -3.65 -4.91
N VAL A 175 1.57 -4.33 -6.05
CA VAL A 175 1.93 -5.76 -6.07
C VAL A 175 3.33 -5.98 -5.48
N ASN A 176 4.32 -5.20 -5.90
CA ASN A 176 5.68 -5.36 -5.41
C ASN A 176 5.80 -5.05 -3.91
N HIS A 177 5.09 -4.04 -3.40
CA HIS A 177 5.11 -3.65 -2.00
C HIS A 177 4.56 -4.77 -1.11
N GLU A 178 3.34 -5.25 -1.39
CA GLU A 178 2.71 -6.28 -0.55
C GLU A 178 3.41 -7.65 -0.68
N VAL A 179 3.90 -8.00 -1.87
CA VAL A 179 4.72 -9.21 -2.03
C VAL A 179 6.08 -9.05 -1.36
N GLY A 180 6.66 -7.85 -1.36
CA GLY A 180 7.90 -7.55 -0.62
C GLY A 180 7.79 -7.89 0.86
N HIS A 181 6.68 -7.54 1.52
CA HIS A 181 6.44 -7.94 2.91
C HIS A 181 6.40 -9.46 3.09
N LEU A 182 5.80 -10.20 2.15
CA LEU A 182 5.77 -11.68 2.18
C LEU A 182 7.14 -12.32 1.94
N LEU A 183 8.08 -11.56 1.39
CA LEU A 183 9.48 -11.93 1.24
C LEU A 183 10.35 -11.51 2.45
N GLY A 184 9.75 -10.87 3.47
CA GLY A 184 10.42 -10.46 4.70
C GLY A 184 10.98 -9.03 4.67
N HIS A 185 10.64 -8.21 3.67
CA HIS A 185 11.14 -6.83 3.61
C HIS A 185 10.29 -5.89 4.47
N PRO A 186 10.89 -5.19 5.45
CA PRO A 186 10.19 -4.18 6.25
C PRO A 186 9.99 -2.89 5.48
N HIS A 187 9.15 -1.99 6.02
CA HIS A 187 9.00 -0.65 5.48
C HIS A 187 10.34 0.11 5.45
N ARG A 188 10.47 0.97 4.45
CA ARG A 188 11.61 1.88 4.29
C ARG A 188 11.14 3.31 4.09
N TYR A 189 12.05 4.26 4.27
CA TYR A 189 11.80 5.69 4.14
C TYR A 189 12.54 6.29 2.96
N CYS A 190 12.18 7.52 2.62
CA CYS A 190 12.89 8.29 1.60
C CYS A 190 14.36 8.50 2.01
N PRO A 191 15.35 8.04 1.23
CA PRO A 191 16.74 8.13 1.66
C PRO A 191 17.31 9.56 1.54
N ARG A 192 16.79 10.36 0.61
CA ARG A 192 17.15 11.77 0.42
C ARG A 192 16.20 12.45 -0.57
N ALA A 193 16.10 13.77 -0.50
CA ALA A 193 15.27 14.54 -1.41
C ALA A 193 15.63 14.26 -2.89
N GLY A 194 14.61 14.18 -3.73
CA GLY A 194 14.73 13.90 -5.17
C GLY A 194 15.09 12.46 -5.54
N ALA A 195 15.40 11.58 -4.59
CA ALA A 195 15.67 10.17 -4.87
C ALA A 195 14.40 9.43 -5.34
N ARG A 196 14.58 8.27 -5.99
CA ARG A 196 13.47 7.34 -6.20
C ARG A 196 13.06 6.73 -4.85
N ALA A 197 11.77 6.74 -4.54
CA ALA A 197 11.24 6.10 -3.35
C ALA A 197 11.55 4.59 -3.35
N PRO A 198 12.00 3.99 -2.23
CA PRO A 198 12.04 2.54 -2.09
C PRO A 198 10.66 1.94 -2.38
N VAL A 199 10.60 0.76 -2.97
CA VAL A 199 9.29 0.10 -3.18
C VAL A 199 8.65 -0.25 -1.84
N MET A 200 9.45 -0.52 -0.82
CA MET A 200 8.98 -0.78 0.54
C MET A 200 8.61 0.49 1.33
N MET A 201 8.71 1.68 0.74
CA MET A 201 8.11 2.88 1.29
C MET A 201 6.59 2.86 1.12
N GLN A 202 5.83 3.31 2.12
CA GLN A 202 4.36 3.39 2.07
C GLN A 202 3.88 4.49 1.10
N GLN A 203 4.17 4.33 -0.21
CA GLN A 203 3.92 5.36 -1.21
C GLN A 203 2.43 5.67 -1.43
N THR A 204 1.52 4.79 -0.96
CA THR A 204 0.08 5.07 -0.93
C THR A 204 -0.26 6.22 0.02
N LYS A 205 0.52 6.41 1.09
CA LYS A 205 0.35 7.52 2.06
C LYS A 205 1.05 8.79 1.60
N GLY A 206 1.98 8.67 0.64
CA GLY A 206 2.80 9.75 0.12
C GLY A 206 4.25 9.34 -0.06
N VAL A 207 5.02 10.18 -0.73
CA VAL A 207 6.45 9.94 -1.00
C VAL A 207 7.37 11.01 -0.39
N GLY A 208 6.78 12.00 0.30
CA GLY A 208 7.53 13.14 0.85
C GLY A 208 8.37 13.82 -0.22
N SER A 209 9.65 14.00 0.03
CA SER A 209 10.60 14.60 -0.92
C SER A 209 11.14 13.64 -2.00
N CYS A 210 10.77 12.35 -1.95
CA CYS A 210 11.15 11.39 -2.97
C CYS A 210 10.26 11.48 -4.23
N ARG A 211 10.69 10.83 -5.31
CA ARG A 211 9.89 10.59 -6.51
C ARG A 211 9.30 9.20 -6.46
N ALA A 212 8.01 9.05 -6.77
CA ALA A 212 7.33 7.75 -6.80
C ALA A 212 8.07 6.73 -7.69
N ASN A 213 8.19 5.50 -7.22
CA ASN A 213 8.90 4.44 -7.92
C ASN A 213 8.21 3.09 -7.70
N PRO A 214 7.82 2.39 -8.78
CA PRO A 214 7.05 1.17 -8.69
C PRO A 214 7.88 -0.12 -8.50
N TRP A 215 9.20 -0.05 -8.63
CA TRP A 215 10.07 -1.21 -8.67
C TRP A 215 11.01 -1.27 -7.48
N PRO A 216 11.35 -2.46 -6.97
CA PRO A 216 12.40 -2.62 -5.98
C PRO A 216 13.72 -2.02 -6.48
N LEU A 217 14.35 -1.23 -5.64
CA LEU A 217 15.69 -0.69 -5.90
C LEU A 217 16.77 -1.78 -5.68
N GLY A 218 17.96 -1.59 -6.21
CA GLY A 218 19.04 -2.57 -6.12
C GLY A 218 19.28 -3.05 -4.70
N TYR A 219 19.40 -2.15 -3.76
CA TYR A 219 19.65 -2.45 -2.34
C TYR A 219 18.44 -3.07 -1.60
N GLU A 220 17.22 -2.99 -2.16
CA GLU A 220 16.04 -3.68 -1.60
C GLU A 220 16.00 -5.14 -2.03
N ARG A 221 16.63 -5.49 -3.13
CA ARG A 221 16.71 -6.85 -3.70
C ARG A 221 17.94 -7.62 -3.24
N GLY A 222 18.81 -6.97 -2.50
CA GLY A 222 20.12 -7.25 -1.99
C GLY A 222 20.56 -8.46 -1.39
#